data_0271dc12d0625d096de94cba6ad0a545
#
_entry.id   0271dc12d0625d096de94cba6ad0a545
#
_cell.length_a   1.000
_cell.length_b   1.000
_cell.length_c   1.000
_cell.angle_alpha   90.00
_cell.angle_beta   90.00
_cell.angle_gamma   90.00
#
_symmetry.space_group_name_H-M   'P 1'
#
loop_
_entity.id
_entity.type
_entity.pdbx_description
1 polymer ?
#
loop_
_entity_poly.entity_id
_entity_poly.type
_entity_poly.pdbx_seq_one_letter_code
_entity_poly.pdbx_strand_id
1 'polypeptide(L)'
;MENNAHLMARYASACQVHGLVPIVEPDIDVINGSHSLDKATQVSTQILSVFFKVLQDYGVYLEGIVLKTSMAVAGKKASQPSLPQDVAKATLLALSRSVPPAVPGVAFLSGGQTEAQVRKPFHHHQRRNGLSSGGLF
;
A
#
# COMPACT_ATOMS: atom_id res chain seq x y z
N MET A 1 16.52 -2.72 1.08
CA MET A 1 15.20 -2.84 0.43
C MET A 1 15.00 -4.24 -0.15
N GLU A 2 15.82 -4.70 -1.07
CA GLU A 2 15.70 -6.03 -1.68
C GLU A 2 15.73 -7.18 -0.68
N ASN A 3 16.63 -7.19 0.30
CA ASN A 3 16.72 -8.24 1.32
C ASN A 3 15.40 -8.47 2.07
N ASN A 4 14.67 -7.41 2.40
CA ASN A 4 13.39 -7.51 3.08
C ASN A 4 12.30 -8.08 2.13
N ALA A 5 12.34 -7.76 0.85
CA ALA A 5 11.43 -8.32 -0.13
C ALA A 5 11.65 -9.84 -0.30
N HIS A 6 12.90 -10.30 -0.35
CA HIS A 6 13.24 -11.72 -0.39
C HIS A 6 12.79 -12.47 0.87
N LEU A 7 12.93 -11.86 2.06
CA LEU A 7 12.44 -12.45 3.30
C LEU A 7 10.92 -12.60 3.27
N MET A 8 10.22 -11.56 2.84
CA MET A 8 8.76 -11.55 2.74
C MET A 8 8.24 -12.56 1.71
N ALA A 9 8.93 -12.72 0.58
CA ALA A 9 8.58 -13.71 -0.43
C ALA A 9 8.71 -15.15 0.10
N ARG A 10 9.76 -15.45 0.86
CA ARG A 10 9.92 -16.76 1.54
C ARG A 10 8.84 -17.00 2.57
N TYR A 11 8.50 -15.97 3.37
CA TYR A 11 7.40 -16.04 4.31
C TYR A 11 6.06 -16.33 3.62
N ALA A 12 5.74 -15.59 2.55
CA ALA A 12 4.51 -15.78 1.79
C ALA A 12 4.41 -17.18 1.19
N SER A 13 5.50 -17.67 0.57
CA SER A 13 5.56 -19.05 0.03
C SER A 13 5.35 -20.09 1.12
N ALA A 14 5.99 -19.93 2.28
CA ALA A 14 5.83 -20.85 3.40
C ALA A 14 4.40 -20.88 3.92
N CYS A 15 3.74 -19.73 4.05
CA CYS A 15 2.33 -19.67 4.43
C CYS A 15 1.44 -20.43 3.44
N GLN A 16 1.65 -20.22 2.14
CA GLN A 16 0.82 -20.84 1.10
C GLN A 16 1.00 -22.36 1.04
N VAL A 17 2.22 -22.88 1.23
CA VAL A 17 2.48 -24.32 1.34
C VAL A 17 1.67 -24.96 2.49
N HIS A 18 1.42 -24.21 3.56
CA HIS A 18 0.64 -24.67 4.70
C HIS A 18 -0.85 -24.28 4.64
N GLY A 19 -1.34 -23.83 3.48
CA GLY A 19 -2.76 -23.47 3.30
C GLY A 19 -3.19 -22.17 4.00
N LEU A 20 -2.24 -21.31 4.35
CA LEU A 20 -2.49 -20.02 4.97
C LEU A 20 -2.45 -18.90 3.93
N VAL A 21 -3.32 -17.90 4.08
CA VAL A 21 -3.28 -16.67 3.27
C VAL A 21 -2.33 -15.67 3.93
N PRO A 22 -1.17 -15.37 3.33
CA PRO A 22 -0.24 -14.41 3.90
C PRO A 22 -0.75 -12.97 3.72
N ILE A 23 -0.68 -12.18 4.80
CA ILE A 23 -0.78 -10.74 4.73
C ILE A 23 0.64 -10.21 4.58
N VAL A 24 0.96 -9.65 3.42
CA VAL A 24 2.29 -9.12 3.11
C VAL A 24 2.34 -7.61 3.36
N GLU A 25 3.28 -7.16 4.18
CA GLU A 25 3.34 -5.78 4.66
C GLU A 25 4.73 -5.16 4.39
N PRO A 26 4.95 -4.59 3.18
CA PRO A 26 6.13 -3.75 2.94
C PRO A 26 5.97 -2.44 3.73
N ASP A 27 6.70 -2.32 4.84
CA ASP A 27 6.67 -1.11 5.66
C ASP A 27 7.50 0.01 5.02
N ILE A 28 6.85 1.14 4.80
CA ILE A 28 7.46 2.36 4.25
C ILE A 28 7.38 3.43 5.33
N ASP A 29 8.51 3.69 6.01
CA ASP A 29 8.58 4.77 7.00
C ASP A 29 8.55 6.14 6.30
N VAL A 30 7.37 6.72 6.26
CA VAL A 30 7.11 8.04 5.66
C VAL A 30 6.86 9.12 6.71
N ILE A 31 6.79 8.78 8.01
CA ILE A 31 6.21 9.67 9.02
C ILE A 31 7.15 10.80 9.42
N ASN A 32 8.43 10.52 9.60
CA ASN A 32 9.36 11.44 10.26
C ASN A 32 10.11 12.38 9.30
N GLY A 33 9.82 12.31 8.02
CA GLY A 33 10.50 13.06 6.96
C GLY A 33 9.92 14.45 6.69
N SER A 34 10.63 15.21 5.84
CA SER A 34 10.20 16.51 5.27
C SER A 34 9.80 16.39 3.79
N HIS A 35 9.64 15.17 3.28
CA HIS A 35 9.35 14.91 1.87
C HIS A 35 7.93 15.34 1.49
N SER A 36 7.78 15.69 0.20
CA SER A 36 6.48 16.05 -0.39
C SER A 36 5.62 14.81 -0.64
N LEU A 37 4.33 15.03 -0.90
CA LEU A 37 3.39 13.99 -1.31
C LEU A 37 3.82 13.30 -2.61
N ASP A 38 4.35 14.07 -3.58
CA ASP A 38 4.86 13.52 -4.85
C ASP A 38 6.04 12.57 -4.61
N LYS A 39 6.96 12.95 -3.71
CA LYS A 39 8.08 12.09 -3.35
C LYS A 39 7.61 10.81 -2.67
N ALA A 40 6.64 10.90 -1.77
CA ALA A 40 6.02 9.73 -1.14
C ALA A 40 5.40 8.80 -2.18
N THR A 41 4.64 9.34 -3.13
CA THR A 41 4.01 8.58 -4.22
C THR A 41 5.05 7.86 -5.08
N GLN A 42 6.13 8.56 -5.45
CA GLN A 42 7.22 7.97 -6.23
C GLN A 42 7.89 6.82 -5.49
N VAL A 43 8.24 7.03 -4.22
CA VAL A 43 8.92 6.01 -3.39
C VAL A 43 8.02 4.80 -3.17
N SER A 44 6.74 5.01 -2.85
CA SER A 44 5.78 3.92 -2.68
C SER A 44 5.65 3.09 -3.96
N THR A 45 5.53 3.75 -5.12
CA THR A 45 5.48 3.05 -6.41
C THR A 45 6.72 2.19 -6.65
N GLN A 46 7.91 2.74 -6.40
CA GLN A 46 9.18 2.02 -6.58
C GLN A 46 9.30 0.81 -5.64
N ILE A 47 9.00 1.01 -4.36
CA ILE A 47 9.08 -0.06 -3.36
C ILE A 47 8.12 -1.20 -3.70
N LEU A 48 6.87 -0.88 -3.98
CA LEU A 48 5.86 -1.88 -4.33
C LEU A 48 6.21 -2.61 -5.63
N SER A 49 6.73 -1.93 -6.64
CA SER A 49 7.17 -2.56 -7.89
C SER A 49 8.28 -3.59 -7.66
N VAL A 50 9.31 -3.23 -6.90
CA VAL A 50 10.40 -4.16 -6.53
C VAL A 50 9.86 -5.31 -5.69
N PHE A 51 8.98 -5.01 -4.73
CA PHE A 51 8.38 -6.00 -3.86
C PHE A 51 7.60 -7.06 -4.64
N PHE A 52 6.68 -6.66 -5.52
CA PHE A 52 5.89 -7.58 -6.33
C PHE A 52 6.73 -8.35 -7.33
N LYS A 53 7.78 -7.72 -7.90
CA LYS A 53 8.73 -8.45 -8.73
C LYS A 53 9.34 -9.62 -7.96
N VAL A 54 9.82 -9.38 -6.74
CA VAL A 54 10.44 -10.43 -5.92
C VAL A 54 9.42 -11.52 -5.53
N LEU A 55 8.18 -11.16 -5.18
CA LEU A 55 7.13 -12.15 -4.92
C LEU A 55 6.92 -13.08 -6.13
N GLN A 56 6.88 -12.51 -7.34
CA GLN A 56 6.75 -13.28 -8.58
C GLN A 56 7.97 -14.15 -8.86
N ASP A 57 9.19 -13.65 -8.65
CA ASP A 57 10.43 -14.42 -8.81
C ASP A 57 10.46 -15.66 -7.89
N TYR A 58 9.79 -15.60 -6.73
CA TYR A 58 9.62 -16.72 -5.80
C TYR A 58 8.41 -17.62 -6.09
N GLY A 59 7.66 -17.32 -7.15
CA GLY A 59 6.47 -18.08 -7.51
C GLY A 59 5.31 -17.95 -6.51
N VAL A 60 5.24 -16.87 -5.74
CA VAL A 60 4.13 -16.61 -4.83
C VAL A 60 2.83 -16.47 -5.61
N TYR A 61 1.80 -17.21 -5.22
CA TYR A 61 0.46 -17.13 -5.80
C TYR A 61 -0.22 -15.84 -5.37
N LEU A 62 -0.28 -14.85 -6.27
CA LEU A 62 -0.71 -13.48 -5.93
C LEU A 62 -2.20 -13.37 -5.60
N GLU A 63 -3.03 -14.23 -6.19
CA GLU A 63 -4.46 -14.31 -5.90
C GLU A 63 -4.76 -14.82 -4.47
N GLY A 64 -3.74 -15.41 -3.83
CA GLY A 64 -3.82 -15.94 -2.48
C GLY A 64 -3.11 -15.07 -1.42
N ILE A 65 -2.91 -13.77 -1.66
CA ILE A 65 -2.31 -12.86 -0.67
C ILE A 65 -3.23 -11.68 -0.36
N VAL A 66 -2.97 -10.99 0.74
CA VAL A 66 -3.48 -9.64 1.03
C VAL A 66 -2.30 -8.70 1.18
N LEU A 67 -2.31 -7.60 0.42
CA LEU A 67 -1.34 -6.53 0.61
C LEU A 67 -1.79 -5.63 1.77
N LYS A 68 -0.94 -5.42 2.77
CA LYS A 68 -1.14 -4.38 3.79
C LYS A 68 -0.05 -3.32 3.62
N THR A 69 -0.44 -2.07 3.37
CA THR A 69 0.52 -0.99 3.08
C THR A 69 0.10 0.33 3.70
N SER A 70 1.04 1.27 3.80
CA SER A 70 0.76 2.65 4.17
C SER A 70 0.16 3.42 3.01
N MET A 71 -0.60 4.47 3.31
CA MET A 71 -0.98 5.47 2.31
C MET A 71 0.23 6.34 1.94
N ALA A 72 0.24 6.88 0.71
CA ALA A 72 1.21 7.90 0.32
C ALA A 72 0.85 9.23 1.02
N VAL A 73 1.68 9.66 1.97
CA VAL A 73 1.50 10.90 2.73
C VAL A 73 2.77 11.73 2.73
N ALA A 74 2.64 13.05 2.77
CA ALA A 74 3.79 13.91 3.00
C ALA A 74 4.34 13.71 4.42
N GLY A 75 5.63 13.91 4.62
CA GLY A 75 6.25 13.82 5.93
C GLY A 75 5.69 14.86 6.91
N LYS A 76 5.70 14.55 8.20
CA LYS A 76 5.20 15.47 9.26
C LYS A 76 5.93 16.82 9.30
N LYS A 77 7.17 16.86 8.78
CA LYS A 77 7.99 18.07 8.69
C LYS A 77 7.92 18.72 7.30
N ALA A 78 7.00 18.30 6.43
CA ALA A 78 6.81 18.91 5.12
C ALA A 78 6.27 20.34 5.30
N SER A 79 6.66 21.24 4.38
CA SER A 79 6.21 22.63 4.37
C SER A 79 4.72 22.79 4.13
N GLN A 80 4.09 21.81 3.49
CA GLN A 80 2.66 21.79 3.24
C GLN A 80 2.06 20.45 3.67
N PRO A 81 1.04 20.43 4.54
CA PRO A 81 0.31 19.23 4.89
C PRO A 81 -0.51 18.73 3.70
N SER A 82 -0.57 17.41 3.54
CA SER A 82 -1.38 16.81 2.47
C SER A 82 -2.86 16.87 2.80
N LEU A 83 -3.68 17.28 1.83
CA LEU A 83 -5.13 17.20 1.97
C LEU A 83 -5.58 15.72 1.81
N PRO A 84 -6.63 15.27 2.52
CA PRO A 84 -7.11 13.89 2.44
C PRO A 84 -7.39 13.41 1.01
N GLN A 85 -7.96 14.27 0.18
CA GLN A 85 -8.26 13.99 -1.22
C GLN A 85 -7.01 13.77 -2.08
N ASP A 86 -5.92 14.46 -1.77
CA ASP A 86 -4.66 14.35 -2.49
C ASP A 86 -3.91 13.09 -2.04
N VAL A 87 -3.97 12.74 -0.75
CA VAL A 87 -3.50 11.47 -0.21
C VAL A 87 -4.21 10.29 -0.90
N ALA A 88 -5.55 10.36 -1.05
CA ALA A 88 -6.30 9.32 -1.75
C ALA A 88 -5.84 9.14 -3.20
N LYS A 89 -5.72 10.25 -3.95
CA LYS A 89 -5.26 10.21 -5.35
C LYS A 89 -3.84 9.67 -5.48
N ALA A 90 -2.93 10.15 -4.63
CA ALA A 90 -1.53 9.73 -4.60
C ALA A 90 -1.39 8.24 -4.29
N THR A 91 -2.13 7.76 -3.29
CA THR A 91 -2.15 6.36 -2.89
C THR A 91 -2.69 5.47 -4.02
N LEU A 92 -3.84 5.82 -4.60
CA LEU A 92 -4.42 5.08 -5.72
C LEU A 92 -3.49 5.06 -6.93
N LEU A 93 -2.82 6.18 -7.23
CA LEU A 93 -1.85 6.26 -8.32
C LEU A 93 -0.67 5.31 -8.07
N ALA A 94 -0.12 5.28 -6.85
CA ALA A 94 0.97 4.38 -6.51
C ALA A 94 0.55 2.90 -6.64
N LEU A 95 -0.62 2.54 -6.10
CA LEU A 95 -1.14 1.18 -6.15
C LEU A 95 -1.43 0.74 -7.58
N SER A 96 -2.11 1.56 -8.38
CA SER A 96 -2.46 1.22 -9.78
C SER A 96 -1.25 1.02 -10.68
N ARG A 97 -0.11 1.62 -10.34
CA ARG A 97 1.14 1.49 -11.10
C ARG A 97 2.01 0.32 -10.71
N SER A 98 1.81 -0.22 -9.51
CA SER A 98 2.76 -1.17 -8.92
C SER A 98 2.15 -2.46 -8.39
N VAL A 99 0.87 -2.47 -8.06
CA VAL A 99 0.20 -3.68 -7.55
C VAL A 99 -0.42 -4.44 -8.72
N PRO A 100 -0.05 -5.71 -8.94
CA PRO A 100 -0.67 -6.54 -9.96
C PRO A 100 -2.18 -6.68 -9.74
N PRO A 101 -3.00 -6.67 -10.80
CA PRO A 101 -4.45 -6.85 -10.68
C PRO A 101 -4.87 -8.22 -10.13
N ALA A 102 -3.96 -9.19 -10.11
CA ALA A 102 -4.16 -10.51 -9.50
C ALA A 102 -4.31 -10.46 -7.97
N VAL A 103 -3.82 -9.40 -7.33
CA VAL A 103 -3.92 -9.24 -5.85
C VAL A 103 -5.36 -8.90 -5.48
N PRO A 104 -6.07 -9.76 -4.73
CA PRO A 104 -7.52 -9.61 -4.52
C PRO A 104 -7.88 -8.58 -3.45
N GLY A 105 -6.95 -8.20 -2.58
CA GLY A 105 -7.25 -7.30 -1.47
C GLY A 105 -6.08 -6.43 -1.04
N VAL A 106 -6.39 -5.19 -0.70
CA VAL A 106 -5.46 -4.24 -0.12
C VAL A 106 -6.03 -3.72 1.19
N ALA A 107 -5.25 -3.85 2.28
CA ALA A 107 -5.54 -3.25 3.57
C ALA A 107 -4.57 -2.09 3.84
N PHE A 108 -4.98 -1.14 4.65
CA PHE A 108 -4.14 -0.01 5.01
C PHE A 108 -3.80 -0.01 6.49
N LEU A 109 -2.53 0.25 6.78
CA LEU A 109 -2.10 0.58 8.14
C LEU A 109 -2.28 2.09 8.39
N SER A 110 -2.39 2.49 9.65
CA SER A 110 -2.63 3.90 10.01
C SER A 110 -1.43 4.81 9.74
N GLY A 111 -0.20 4.28 9.76
CA GLY A 111 1.03 5.03 9.51
C GLY A 111 1.18 6.28 10.40
N GLY A 112 0.74 6.20 11.67
CA GLY A 112 0.75 7.33 12.60
C GLY A 112 -0.32 8.40 12.33
N GLN A 113 -1.27 8.14 11.45
CA GLN A 113 -2.45 8.96 11.23
C GLN A 113 -3.53 8.59 12.26
N THR A 114 -4.40 9.56 12.58
CA THR A 114 -5.59 9.30 13.40
C THR A 114 -6.64 8.55 12.57
N GLU A 115 -7.57 7.84 13.24
CA GLU A 115 -8.68 7.15 12.56
C GLU A 115 -9.44 8.08 11.60
N ALA A 116 -9.72 9.32 12.03
CA ALA A 116 -10.39 10.31 11.20
C ALA A 116 -9.59 10.67 9.93
N GLN A 117 -8.25 10.72 10.02
CA GLN A 117 -7.37 10.99 8.88
C GLN A 117 -7.31 9.81 7.91
N VAL A 118 -7.36 8.60 8.42
CA VAL A 118 -7.37 7.38 7.58
C VAL A 118 -8.70 7.23 6.84
N ARG A 119 -9.83 7.49 7.49
CA ARG A 119 -11.18 7.31 6.91
C ARG A 119 -11.53 8.35 5.85
N LYS A 120 -11.14 9.62 6.02
CA LYS A 120 -11.49 10.71 5.11
C LYS A 120 -11.11 10.49 3.64
N PRO A 121 -9.91 10.00 3.28
CA PRO A 121 -9.52 9.78 1.89
C PRO A 121 -10.47 8.87 1.13
N PHE A 122 -10.92 7.78 1.77
CA PHE A 122 -11.74 6.76 1.12
C PHE A 122 -13.20 7.20 0.90
N HIS A 123 -13.79 7.93 1.84
CA HIS A 123 -15.15 8.45 1.69
C HIS A 123 -15.29 9.45 0.53
N HIS A 124 -14.26 10.24 0.22
CA HIS A 124 -14.29 11.18 -0.90
C HIS A 124 -14.24 10.48 -2.26
N HIS A 125 -13.52 9.36 -2.36
CA HIS A 125 -13.38 8.64 -3.62
C HIS A 125 -14.64 7.85 -3.98
N GLN A 126 -15.28 7.21 -3.01
CA GLN A 126 -16.52 6.46 -3.22
C GLN A 126 -17.69 7.36 -3.70
N ARG A 127 -17.81 8.56 -3.16
CA ARG A 127 -18.89 9.51 -3.58
C ARG A 127 -18.74 10.02 -5.01
N ARG A 128 -17.51 10.12 -5.55
CA ARG A 128 -17.27 10.60 -6.93
C ARG A 128 -17.48 9.54 -8.00
N ASN A 129 -17.28 8.28 -7.69
CA ASN A 129 -17.32 7.19 -8.67
C ASN A 129 -18.61 6.37 -8.64
N GLY A 130 -19.61 6.75 -7.86
CA GLY A 130 -20.90 6.04 -7.79
C GLY A 130 -20.79 4.59 -7.31
N LEU A 131 -19.64 4.20 -6.75
CA LEU A 131 -19.44 2.85 -6.23
C LEU A 131 -20.20 2.72 -4.90
N SER A 132 -21.21 1.86 -4.90
CA SER A 132 -21.91 1.46 -3.69
C SER A 132 -20.92 0.82 -2.70
N SER A 133 -21.20 0.94 -1.41
CA SER A 133 -20.39 0.54 -0.26
C SER A 133 -20.14 -0.99 -0.12
N GLY A 134 -19.97 -1.69 -1.23
CA GLY A 134 -19.69 -3.12 -1.29
C GLY A 134 -18.27 -3.40 -1.80
N GLY A 135 -17.34 -3.59 -0.89
CA GLY A 135 -16.08 -4.28 -1.16
C GLY A 135 -14.84 -3.44 -1.36
N LEU A 136 -14.29 -2.95 -0.28
CA LEU A 136 -12.86 -2.68 -0.07
C LEU A 136 -12.63 -2.73 1.45
N PHE A 137 -12.49 -3.94 1.96
CA PHE A 137 -11.89 -4.23 3.27
C PHE A 137 -10.80 -5.25 3.08
#